data_4226b8348c958d957a1d1fac6d947bd2
#
_entry.id   4226b8348c958d957a1d1fac6d947bd2
#
_cell.length_a   1.000
_cell.length_b   1.000
_cell.length_c   1.000
_cell.angle_alpha   90.00
_cell.angle_beta   90.00
_cell.angle_gamma   90.00
#
_symmetry.space_group_name_H-M   'P 1'
#
loop_
_entity.id
_entity.type
_entity.pdbx_description
1 polymer ?
#
loop_
_entity_poly.entity_id
_entity_poly.type
_entity_poly.pdbx_seq_one_letter_code
_entity_poly.pdbx_strand_id
1 'polypeptide(L)'
;MTTQLLAFDGRMGASGDMILATLLDAGADPSVLEPVEAALGLEYRIGQKTTCGIHATTVDVLLQDSGEGQDETHAGRDDLEGHGHSHSDSHTHGDGGQETGHHRSDEDDDHHHSDEGHDHHHSHRDHDHHHHSDEGHTHETAVHAEGHGPHRSYLEVCSIVESMSLEQSVEAAALAIFERLGEAEATIHGSDLEEIHFHEVGADDAIADVVGAALLLEDLGIDRIVTTPVSGGGGSVSMSHGEYPIPAPATLEIASHAGWQLRGGPVDVELLTPTGAAILGHYAEGVEHLPSMTVDEVGYGAGGYDLAPHPNVLRATVGTASGGLHREDIAVLETNVDDATPEVLGGLQETLTGAGARDVSIVPVTMKKSRPGHLIKVICRPADRQQVARALAEETGTLGIRDAGVTHRWIANRSFETVALEYDGTPYEITVKIATDAD
;
A
#
# COMPACT_ATOMS: atom_id res chain seq x y z
N MET A 1 -5.23 -14.87 27.33
CA MET A 1 -6.09 -13.78 26.83
C MET A 1 -6.21 -13.96 25.34
N THR A 2 -7.43 -13.90 24.82
CA THR A 2 -7.68 -13.94 23.37
C THR A 2 -7.24 -12.59 22.78
N THR A 3 -6.42 -12.60 21.73
CA THR A 3 -5.94 -11.40 21.07
C THR A 3 -6.85 -11.08 19.90
N GLN A 4 -7.49 -9.91 19.92
CA GLN A 4 -8.26 -9.40 18.78
C GLN A 4 -7.28 -8.99 17.67
N LEU A 5 -7.42 -9.63 16.51
CA LEU A 5 -6.55 -9.44 15.37
C LEU A 5 -7.35 -8.87 14.19
N LEU A 6 -6.80 -7.83 13.57
CA LEU A 6 -7.26 -7.33 12.29
C LEU A 6 -6.17 -7.59 11.25
N ALA A 7 -6.54 -8.26 10.15
CA ALA A 7 -5.63 -8.56 9.05
C ALA A 7 -6.11 -7.90 7.75
N PHE A 8 -5.31 -6.97 7.23
CA PHE A 8 -5.54 -6.38 5.91
C PHE A 8 -5.01 -7.28 4.79
N ASP A 9 -5.79 -7.41 3.72
CA ASP A 9 -5.39 -8.03 2.46
C ASP A 9 -5.30 -6.92 1.38
N GLY A 10 -4.10 -6.40 1.20
CA GLY A 10 -3.80 -5.31 0.29
C GLY A 10 -3.46 -5.73 -1.14
N ARG A 11 -4.02 -6.84 -1.66
CA ARG A 11 -3.75 -7.32 -3.04
C ARG A 11 -4.14 -6.33 -4.12
N MET A 12 -5.09 -5.46 -3.84
CA MET A 12 -5.49 -4.35 -4.71
C MET A 12 -5.06 -3.00 -4.16
N GLY A 13 -4.00 -2.99 -3.34
CA GLY A 13 -3.49 -1.79 -2.71
C GLY A 13 -4.31 -1.33 -1.51
N ALA A 14 -4.15 -0.05 -1.15
CA ALA A 14 -4.87 0.64 -0.10
C ALA A 14 -4.77 2.15 -0.32
N SER A 15 -5.88 2.84 -0.20
CA SER A 15 -5.97 4.30 -0.06
C SER A 15 -6.67 4.63 1.25
N GLY A 16 -6.65 5.90 1.66
CA GLY A 16 -7.24 6.30 2.92
C GLY A 16 -8.74 6.01 2.98
N ASP A 17 -9.49 6.41 1.95
CA ASP A 17 -10.92 6.14 1.78
C ASP A 17 -11.24 4.63 1.82
N MET A 18 -10.42 3.79 1.16
CA MET A 18 -10.57 2.34 1.19
C MET A 18 -10.36 1.77 2.60
N ILE A 19 -9.40 2.31 3.37
CA ILE A 19 -9.16 1.89 4.75
C ILE A 19 -10.37 2.26 5.62
N LEU A 20 -10.87 3.51 5.55
CA LEU A 20 -12.06 3.93 6.27
C LEU A 20 -13.26 3.04 5.94
N ALA A 21 -13.54 2.87 4.65
CA ALA A 21 -14.64 2.04 4.17
C ALA A 21 -14.54 0.60 4.66
N THR A 22 -13.32 0.04 4.66
CA THR A 22 -13.06 -1.32 5.14
C THR A 22 -13.31 -1.48 6.63
N LEU A 23 -12.91 -0.49 7.45
CA LEU A 23 -13.09 -0.51 8.91
C LEU A 23 -14.56 -0.35 9.28
N LEU A 24 -15.30 0.52 8.59
CA LEU A 24 -16.74 0.70 8.76
C LEU A 24 -17.50 -0.58 8.38
N ASP A 25 -17.14 -1.22 7.26
CA ASP A 25 -17.75 -2.49 6.84
C ASP A 25 -17.42 -3.65 7.81
N ALA A 26 -16.28 -3.55 8.51
CA ALA A 26 -15.86 -4.49 9.55
C ALA A 26 -16.53 -4.22 10.93
N GLY A 27 -17.41 -3.22 11.03
CA GLY A 27 -18.25 -2.98 12.20
C GLY A 27 -17.86 -1.81 13.09
N ALA A 28 -16.91 -0.95 12.68
CA ALA A 28 -16.61 0.28 13.41
C ALA A 28 -17.81 1.24 13.40
N ASP A 29 -18.02 1.98 14.51
CA ASP A 29 -19.14 2.91 14.66
C ASP A 29 -18.85 4.21 13.87
N PRO A 30 -19.63 4.56 12.83
CA PRO A 30 -19.43 5.79 12.07
C PRO A 30 -19.55 7.07 12.90
N SER A 31 -20.25 7.04 14.04
CA SER A 31 -20.42 8.22 14.90
C SER A 31 -19.11 8.74 15.51
N VAL A 32 -18.05 7.89 15.56
CA VAL A 32 -16.74 8.33 16.06
C VAL A 32 -16.04 9.32 15.12
N LEU A 33 -16.53 9.49 13.89
CA LEU A 33 -16.03 10.44 12.91
C LEU A 33 -16.53 11.88 13.09
N GLU A 34 -17.59 12.10 13.90
CA GLU A 34 -18.20 13.42 14.15
C GLU A 34 -17.19 14.52 14.54
N PRO A 35 -16.14 14.26 15.36
CA PRO A 35 -15.15 15.28 15.69
C PRO A 35 -14.37 15.81 14.48
N VAL A 36 -14.09 14.95 13.50
CA VAL A 36 -13.40 15.32 12.26
C VAL A 36 -14.30 16.15 11.36
N GLU A 37 -15.57 15.72 11.19
CA GLU A 37 -16.57 16.49 10.43
C GLU A 37 -16.76 17.89 10.99
N ALA A 38 -16.87 17.99 12.31
CA ALA A 38 -17.04 19.28 13.00
C ALA A 38 -15.81 20.20 12.87
N ALA A 39 -14.58 19.62 12.93
CA ALA A 39 -13.35 20.39 12.90
C ALA A 39 -12.98 20.88 11.50
N LEU A 40 -13.24 20.07 10.47
CA LEU A 40 -12.89 20.38 9.09
C LEU A 40 -14.06 20.97 8.27
N GLY A 41 -15.30 20.94 8.81
CA GLY A 41 -16.48 21.39 8.08
C GLY A 41 -16.80 20.50 6.86
N LEU A 42 -16.64 19.22 7.01
CA LEU A 42 -16.88 18.22 5.98
C LEU A 42 -17.93 17.18 6.43
N GLU A 43 -18.31 16.28 5.53
CA GLU A 43 -19.21 15.16 5.78
C GLU A 43 -18.62 13.89 5.18
N TYR A 44 -18.62 12.79 5.96
CA TYR A 44 -18.32 11.46 5.44
C TYR A 44 -19.58 10.85 4.83
N ARG A 45 -19.62 10.72 3.52
CA ARG A 45 -20.69 10.02 2.81
C ARG A 45 -20.36 8.55 2.70
N ILE A 46 -21.02 7.74 3.53
CA ILE A 46 -20.87 6.28 3.51
C ILE A 46 -21.86 5.71 2.49
N GLY A 47 -21.34 5.02 1.50
CA GLY A 47 -22.12 4.40 0.43
C GLY A 47 -21.80 2.93 0.26
N GLN A 48 -22.35 2.33 -0.81
CA GLN A 48 -22.08 0.94 -1.16
C GLN A 48 -21.89 0.80 -2.67
N LYS A 49 -20.95 -0.04 -3.09
CA LYS A 49 -20.63 -0.33 -4.48
C LYS A 49 -20.49 -1.83 -4.69
N THR A 50 -20.92 -2.33 -5.82
CA THR A 50 -20.63 -3.72 -6.21
C THR A 50 -19.54 -3.71 -7.29
N THR A 51 -18.41 -4.31 -7.02
CA THR A 51 -17.29 -4.44 -7.96
C THR A 51 -16.94 -5.91 -8.17
N CYS A 52 -16.97 -6.37 -9.43
CA CYS A 52 -16.74 -7.77 -9.80
C CYS A 52 -17.54 -8.79 -8.96
N GLY A 53 -18.78 -8.43 -8.55
CA GLY A 53 -19.65 -9.29 -7.74
C GLY A 53 -19.40 -9.25 -6.23
N ILE A 54 -18.44 -8.46 -5.77
CA ILE A 54 -18.22 -8.20 -4.33
C ILE A 54 -18.99 -6.93 -3.96
N HIS A 55 -19.82 -7.03 -2.92
CA HIS A 55 -20.51 -5.90 -2.30
C HIS A 55 -19.56 -5.29 -1.27
N ALA A 56 -19.29 -4.00 -1.39
CA ALA A 56 -18.29 -3.32 -0.57
C ALA A 56 -18.77 -1.91 -0.19
N THR A 57 -18.35 -1.45 0.97
CA THR A 57 -18.60 -0.09 1.45
C THR A 57 -17.68 0.90 0.73
N THR A 58 -18.17 2.12 0.51
CA THR A 58 -17.41 3.27 0.01
C THR A 58 -17.51 4.42 1.01
N VAL A 59 -16.48 5.24 1.05
CA VAL A 59 -16.46 6.50 1.81
C VAL A 59 -16.00 7.61 0.89
N ASP A 60 -16.81 8.66 0.78
CA ASP A 60 -16.45 9.90 0.09
C ASP A 60 -16.39 11.02 1.14
N VAL A 61 -15.35 11.85 1.10
CA VAL A 61 -15.21 13.04 1.93
C VAL A 61 -15.73 14.24 1.16
N LEU A 62 -16.75 14.91 1.69
CA LEU A 62 -17.42 16.03 1.03
C LEU A 62 -17.28 17.30 1.84
N LEU A 63 -16.78 18.36 1.23
CA LEU A 63 -16.77 19.69 1.87
C LEU A 63 -18.19 20.20 2.00
N GLN A 64 -18.56 20.67 3.20
CA GLN A 64 -19.83 21.37 3.40
C GLN A 64 -19.74 22.72 2.71
N ASP A 65 -20.63 22.98 1.75
CA ASP A 65 -20.75 24.26 1.07
C ASP A 65 -21.02 25.34 2.13
N SER A 66 -20.02 26.19 2.44
CA SER A 66 -20.22 27.40 3.22
C SER A 66 -21.06 28.34 2.39
N GLY A 67 -22.41 28.22 2.53
CA GLY A 67 -23.38 29.03 1.82
C GLY A 67 -23.28 30.51 2.17
N GLU A 68 -22.25 31.19 1.68
CA GLU A 68 -22.23 32.63 1.47
C GLU A 68 -22.45 32.88 -0.03
N GLY A 69 -23.72 32.87 -0.41
CA GLY A 69 -24.17 33.35 -1.69
C GLY A 69 -23.80 34.81 -1.88
N GLN A 70 -22.80 35.07 -2.71
CA GLN A 70 -22.70 36.38 -3.36
C GLN A 70 -23.66 36.36 -4.55
N ASP A 71 -24.85 36.87 -4.26
CA ASP A 71 -25.89 37.26 -5.22
C ASP A 71 -25.34 38.44 -6.06
N GLU A 72 -24.57 38.16 -7.10
CA GLU A 72 -24.28 39.14 -8.16
C GLU A 72 -25.43 39.17 -9.13
N THR A 73 -26.43 40.00 -8.80
CA THR A 73 -27.42 40.48 -9.71
C THR A 73 -26.75 41.32 -10.83
N HIS A 74 -26.47 40.71 -11.96
CA HIS A 74 -26.25 41.46 -13.19
C HIS A 74 -27.60 41.75 -13.84
N ALA A 75 -28.09 42.95 -13.51
CA ALA A 75 -29.13 43.64 -14.25
C ALA A 75 -28.73 43.87 -15.70
N GLY A 76 -29.67 43.60 -16.59
CA GLY A 76 -29.52 43.65 -18.02
C GLY A 76 -29.09 44.98 -18.65
N ARG A 77 -28.54 44.86 -19.82
CA ARG A 77 -28.68 45.87 -20.89
C ARG A 77 -28.80 45.16 -22.20
N ASP A 78 -29.98 45.37 -22.81
CA ASP A 78 -30.24 45.27 -24.23
C ASP A 78 -29.32 46.20 -25.02
N ASP A 79 -28.89 45.80 -26.20
CA ASP A 79 -29.11 46.48 -27.45
C ASP A 79 -28.22 45.95 -28.61
N LEU A 80 -28.84 45.39 -29.60
CA LEU A 80 -28.86 45.71 -31.04
C LEU A 80 -27.64 45.43 -31.93
N GLU A 81 -28.03 44.87 -33.09
CA GLU A 81 -27.47 44.87 -34.46
C GLU A 81 -26.40 43.79 -34.73
N GLY A 82 -26.57 42.76 -35.57
CA GLY A 82 -27.21 42.68 -36.86
C GLY A 82 -26.18 42.80 -37.98
N HIS A 83 -25.64 41.69 -38.54
CA HIS A 83 -25.22 41.60 -39.94
C HIS A 83 -25.09 40.11 -40.35
N GLY A 84 -25.98 39.75 -41.27
CA GLY A 84 -25.95 38.49 -41.96
C GLY A 84 -25.02 38.56 -43.19
N HIS A 85 -24.44 37.46 -43.54
CA HIS A 85 -24.06 37.15 -44.92
C HIS A 85 -24.29 35.67 -45.22
N SER A 86 -25.25 35.43 -46.08
CA SER A 86 -25.51 34.21 -46.83
C SER A 86 -24.54 34.08 -48.01
N HIS A 87 -23.98 32.93 -48.27
CA HIS A 87 -23.68 32.46 -49.61
C HIS A 87 -23.95 30.96 -49.74
N SER A 88 -24.98 30.71 -50.54
CA SER A 88 -25.25 29.46 -51.23
C SER A 88 -24.31 29.31 -52.41
N ASP A 89 -23.80 28.12 -52.67
CA ASP A 89 -23.71 27.63 -54.04
C ASP A 89 -23.65 26.12 -54.12
N SER A 90 -24.60 25.60 -54.84
CA SER A 90 -24.81 24.23 -55.27
C SER A 90 -23.95 23.90 -56.49
N HIS A 91 -23.42 22.72 -56.60
CA HIS A 91 -23.24 22.03 -57.88
C HIS A 91 -23.34 20.50 -57.75
N THR A 92 -24.31 19.99 -58.46
CA THR A 92 -24.58 18.61 -58.87
C THR A 92 -23.67 18.19 -60.01
N HIS A 93 -23.43 16.90 -60.13
CA HIS A 93 -23.30 15.95 -61.24
C HIS A 93 -22.34 14.83 -60.87
N GLY A 94 -22.57 13.55 -60.99
CA GLY A 94 -23.40 12.81 -61.90
C GLY A 94 -22.58 11.60 -62.38
N ASP A 95 -23.13 10.44 -62.06
CA ASP A 95 -23.22 9.25 -62.89
C ASP A 95 -22.01 8.41 -63.32
N GLY A 96 -22.22 7.11 -63.23
CA GLY A 96 -21.76 6.08 -64.21
C GLY A 96 -20.71 5.10 -63.70
N GLY A 97 -21.10 3.91 -63.31
CA GLY A 97 -21.34 2.76 -64.14
C GLY A 97 -20.33 1.62 -63.93
N GLN A 98 -20.84 0.47 -63.47
CA GLN A 98 -20.66 -0.90 -63.99
C GLN A 98 -19.24 -1.49 -64.10
N GLU A 99 -19.05 -2.62 -63.51
CA GLU A 99 -19.32 -4.02 -63.66
C GLU A 99 -18.08 -4.89 -63.86
N THR A 100 -18.18 -6.11 -63.30
CA THR A 100 -17.57 -7.41 -63.70
C THR A 100 -16.07 -7.58 -63.43
N GLY A 101 -15.59 -8.62 -62.87
CA GLY A 101 -16.04 -9.99 -62.63
C GLY A 101 -14.81 -10.91 -62.66
N HIS A 102 -14.89 -11.97 -61.87
CA HIS A 102 -14.29 -13.29 -62.09
C HIS A 102 -12.82 -13.60 -61.84
N HIS A 103 -12.73 -14.62 -61.00
CA HIS A 103 -11.99 -15.90 -61.05
C HIS A 103 -10.58 -16.02 -60.45
N ARG A 104 -10.59 -16.87 -59.39
CA ARG A 104 -9.85 -18.14 -59.18
C ARG A 104 -8.36 -18.21 -59.57
N SER A 105 -7.53 -18.66 -58.73
CA SER A 105 -7.12 -20.01 -58.30
C SER A 105 -5.66 -19.99 -57.88
N ASP A 106 -5.45 -20.63 -56.77
CA ASP A 106 -4.52 -21.67 -56.44
C ASP A 106 -3.00 -21.48 -56.63
N GLU A 107 -2.35 -21.95 -55.55
CA GLU A 107 -1.13 -22.74 -55.47
C GLU A 107 0.23 -22.00 -55.26
N ASP A 108 0.71 -22.28 -54.10
CA ASP A 108 2.02 -22.86 -53.70
C ASP A 108 3.33 -22.06 -53.89
N ASP A 109 4.09 -22.27 -52.84
CA ASP A 109 5.54 -22.43 -52.72
C ASP A 109 6.46 -21.25 -52.40
N ASP A 110 6.95 -21.42 -51.18
CA ASP A 110 8.35 -21.37 -50.72
C ASP A 110 9.33 -20.28 -51.15
N HIS A 111 10.07 -19.92 -50.12
CA HIS A 111 11.48 -19.50 -50.06
C HIS A 111 11.87 -18.03 -49.83
N HIS A 112 12.41 -17.89 -48.62
CA HIS A 112 13.71 -17.25 -48.26
C HIS A 112 14.03 -15.79 -48.58
N HIS A 113 14.44 -15.18 -47.50
CA HIS A 113 15.56 -14.25 -47.27
C HIS A 113 15.44 -12.77 -47.52
N SER A 114 15.86 -12.13 -46.41
CA SER A 114 16.78 -10.99 -46.30
C SER A 114 16.28 -9.58 -46.51
N ASP A 115 16.43 -8.88 -45.41
CA ASP A 115 17.00 -7.55 -45.18
C ASP A 115 16.50 -6.29 -45.92
N GLU A 116 16.50 -5.30 -45.08
CA GLU A 116 16.70 -3.86 -45.29
C GLU A 116 15.47 -2.97 -45.54
N GLY A 117 15.20 -2.21 -44.50
CA GLY A 117 15.29 -0.72 -44.54
C GLY A 117 14.06 0.04 -45.05
N HIS A 118 13.65 0.91 -44.20
CA HIS A 118 13.16 2.27 -44.46
C HIS A 118 11.65 2.57 -44.45
N ASP A 119 11.43 3.51 -43.60
CA ASP A 119 10.66 4.74 -43.70
C ASP A 119 9.20 4.79 -43.26
N HIS A 120 9.09 5.70 -42.33
CA HIS A 120 7.92 6.28 -41.68
C HIS A 120 6.84 6.78 -42.67
N HIS A 121 5.59 6.43 -42.41
CA HIS A 121 4.47 7.30 -42.72
C HIS A 121 3.44 7.28 -41.59
N HIS A 122 3.30 8.45 -40.97
CA HIS A 122 2.19 8.79 -40.09
C HIS A 122 0.90 8.87 -40.88
N SER A 123 -0.12 8.14 -40.51
CA SER A 123 -1.48 8.39 -40.94
C SER A 123 -2.37 8.65 -39.75
N HIS A 124 -2.76 9.91 -39.62
CA HIS A 124 -3.86 10.33 -38.75
C HIS A 124 -5.14 9.61 -39.13
N ARG A 125 -5.80 8.99 -38.21
CA ARG A 125 -7.20 8.57 -38.35
C ARG A 125 -8.02 9.37 -37.35
N ASP A 126 -8.87 10.19 -37.91
CA ASP A 126 -9.94 10.92 -37.25
C ASP A 126 -10.91 9.91 -36.61
N HIS A 127 -11.20 10.09 -35.33
CA HIS A 127 -12.26 9.36 -34.64
C HIS A 127 -13.51 10.23 -34.60
N ASP A 128 -14.53 9.76 -35.26
CA ASP A 128 -15.89 10.32 -35.23
C ASP A 128 -16.48 10.18 -33.81
N HIS A 129 -16.87 11.32 -33.25
CA HIS A 129 -17.64 11.39 -32.01
C HIS A 129 -19.12 11.09 -32.29
N HIS A 130 -19.60 9.98 -31.78
CA HIS A 130 -21.04 9.73 -31.69
C HIS A 130 -21.58 10.42 -30.42
N HIS A 131 -22.40 11.45 -30.65
CA HIS A 131 -23.23 12.04 -29.60
C HIS A 131 -24.37 11.09 -29.23
N HIS A 132 -24.36 10.60 -27.99
CA HIS A 132 -25.55 10.05 -27.37
C HIS A 132 -26.26 11.16 -26.59
N SER A 133 -27.55 11.29 -26.85
CA SER A 133 -28.47 12.22 -26.23
C SER A 133 -28.63 11.92 -24.73
N ASP A 134 -28.29 12.89 -23.90
CA ASP A 134 -28.50 12.94 -22.46
C ASP A 134 -30.01 13.01 -22.13
N GLU A 135 -30.45 12.02 -21.35
CA GLU A 135 -31.67 12.16 -20.53
C GLU A 135 -31.27 12.73 -19.18
N GLY A 136 -31.75 13.94 -18.89
CA GLY A 136 -31.39 14.73 -17.73
C GLY A 136 -31.70 14.05 -16.39
N HIS A 137 -30.65 13.72 -15.66
CA HIS A 137 -30.66 13.56 -14.23
C HIS A 137 -29.95 14.76 -13.61
N THR A 138 -30.71 15.57 -12.88
CA THR A 138 -30.18 16.65 -12.04
C THR A 138 -29.36 16.00 -10.92
N HIS A 139 -28.06 15.87 -11.13
CA HIS A 139 -27.11 15.59 -10.06
C HIS A 139 -26.76 16.92 -9.38
N GLU A 140 -27.08 17.05 -8.11
CA GLU A 140 -26.43 18.00 -7.22
C GLU A 140 -24.94 17.75 -7.33
N THR A 141 -24.19 18.72 -7.82
CA THR A 141 -22.75 18.68 -7.95
C THR A 141 -22.13 18.86 -6.55
N ALA A 142 -22.06 17.78 -5.79
CA ALA A 142 -21.15 17.72 -4.65
C ALA A 142 -19.72 17.76 -5.19
N VAL A 143 -18.93 18.72 -4.76
CA VAL A 143 -17.52 18.85 -5.14
C VAL A 143 -16.75 17.81 -4.32
N HIS A 144 -16.22 16.79 -4.98
CA HIS A 144 -15.31 15.84 -4.35
C HIS A 144 -14.01 16.59 -3.97
N ALA A 145 -13.52 16.36 -2.76
CA ALA A 145 -12.35 17.03 -2.20
C ALA A 145 -11.01 16.44 -2.70
N GLU A 146 -11.03 15.50 -3.65
CA GLU A 146 -9.82 14.83 -4.12
C GLU A 146 -8.77 15.82 -4.65
N GLY A 147 -7.70 16.02 -3.86
CA GLY A 147 -6.48 16.72 -4.27
C GLY A 147 -6.60 18.22 -4.52
N HIS A 148 -7.73 18.88 -4.20
CA HIS A 148 -7.99 20.30 -4.48
C HIS A 148 -8.05 21.19 -3.21
N GLY A 149 -7.48 20.74 -2.10
CA GLY A 149 -7.43 21.51 -0.86
C GLY A 149 -6.29 22.54 -0.81
N PRO A 150 -6.26 23.38 0.22
CA PRO A 150 -5.16 24.31 0.44
C PRO A 150 -3.87 23.53 0.71
N HIS A 151 -2.77 23.97 0.09
CA HIS A 151 -1.44 23.48 0.44
C HIS A 151 -1.12 23.88 1.88
N ARG A 152 -0.87 22.91 2.74
CA ARG A 152 -0.56 23.16 4.15
C ARG A 152 0.85 22.68 4.47
N SER A 153 1.52 23.40 5.35
CA SER A 153 2.77 22.92 5.93
C SER A 153 2.50 21.77 6.91
N TYR A 154 3.51 20.95 7.16
CA TYR A 154 3.47 19.89 8.16
C TYR A 154 2.98 20.43 9.53
N LEU A 155 3.51 21.59 9.97
CA LEU A 155 3.13 22.21 11.25
C LEU A 155 1.66 22.68 11.28
N GLU A 156 1.12 23.15 10.14
CA GLU A 156 -0.30 23.52 10.07
C GLU A 156 -1.20 22.30 10.20
N VAL A 157 -0.84 21.19 9.54
CA VAL A 157 -1.58 19.91 9.68
C VAL A 157 -1.55 19.41 11.13
N CYS A 158 -0.38 19.41 11.77
CA CYS A 158 -0.28 19.03 13.18
C CYS A 158 -1.18 19.91 14.07
N SER A 159 -1.18 21.24 13.85
CA SER A 159 -2.01 22.17 14.61
C SER A 159 -3.52 21.91 14.42
N ILE A 160 -3.94 21.52 13.22
CA ILE A 160 -5.32 21.13 12.94
C ILE A 160 -5.69 19.87 13.73
N VAL A 161 -4.87 18.83 13.69
CA VAL A 161 -5.09 17.58 14.43
C VAL A 161 -5.19 17.83 15.94
N GLU A 162 -4.23 18.59 16.51
CA GLU A 162 -4.22 18.97 17.93
C GLU A 162 -5.47 19.77 18.34
N SER A 163 -6.06 20.54 17.42
CA SER A 163 -7.27 21.33 17.69
C SER A 163 -8.55 20.49 17.79
N MET A 164 -8.56 19.27 17.29
CA MET A 164 -9.75 18.40 17.24
C MET A 164 -10.15 17.83 18.61
N SER A 165 -9.31 18.00 19.65
CA SER A 165 -9.60 17.52 21.03
C SER A 165 -9.88 16.01 21.08
N LEU A 166 -9.07 15.24 20.37
CA LEU A 166 -9.16 13.77 20.28
C LEU A 166 -8.65 13.10 21.57
N GLU A 167 -8.93 11.81 21.74
CA GLU A 167 -8.25 11.00 22.75
C GLU A 167 -6.74 10.96 22.47
N GLN A 168 -5.94 10.93 23.54
CA GLN A 168 -4.47 11.03 23.43
C GLN A 168 -3.86 9.93 22.54
N SER A 169 -4.40 8.71 22.53
CA SER A 169 -3.97 7.60 21.67
C SER A 169 -4.21 7.92 20.19
N VAL A 170 -5.38 8.43 19.85
CA VAL A 170 -5.80 8.79 18.49
C VAL A 170 -4.99 9.99 17.97
N GLU A 171 -4.84 11.06 18.78
CA GLU A 171 -4.04 12.22 18.44
C GLU A 171 -2.59 11.84 18.17
N ALA A 172 -1.98 11.06 19.07
CA ALA A 172 -0.60 10.62 18.92
C ALA A 172 -0.41 9.75 17.66
N ALA A 173 -1.36 8.87 17.36
CA ALA A 173 -1.31 8.04 16.16
C ALA A 173 -1.43 8.88 14.88
N ALA A 174 -2.38 9.80 14.82
CA ALA A 174 -2.57 10.69 13.67
C ALA A 174 -1.32 11.55 13.42
N LEU A 175 -0.75 12.15 14.46
CA LEU A 175 0.49 12.93 14.35
C LEU A 175 1.67 12.08 13.87
N ALA A 176 1.82 10.85 14.37
CA ALA A 176 2.87 9.93 13.94
C ALA A 176 2.71 9.48 12.47
N ILE A 177 1.47 9.37 11.96
CA ILE A 177 1.21 9.08 10.55
C ILE A 177 1.60 10.29 9.68
N PHE A 178 1.26 11.52 10.09
CA PHE A 178 1.69 12.72 9.38
C PHE A 178 3.19 12.96 9.45
N GLU A 179 3.85 12.58 10.55
CA GLU A 179 5.32 12.59 10.64
C GLU A 179 5.93 11.68 9.57
N ARG A 180 5.42 10.45 9.39
CA ARG A 180 5.88 9.54 8.32
C ARG A 180 5.68 10.11 6.92
N LEU A 181 4.54 10.74 6.67
CA LEU A 181 4.26 11.41 5.39
C LEU A 181 5.23 12.57 5.17
N GLY A 182 5.44 13.40 6.19
CA GLY A 182 6.36 14.52 6.12
C GLY A 182 7.82 14.11 5.98
N GLU A 183 8.28 13.07 6.68
CA GLU A 183 9.65 12.54 6.54
C GLU A 183 9.90 11.97 5.13
N ALA A 184 8.90 11.30 4.54
CA ALA A 184 9.01 10.81 3.17
C ALA A 184 9.14 11.95 2.17
N GLU A 185 8.31 12.98 2.28
CA GLU A 185 8.40 14.19 1.45
C GLU A 185 9.72 14.93 1.68
N ALA A 186 10.16 15.09 2.93
CA ALA A 186 11.43 15.72 3.28
C ALA A 186 12.62 14.99 2.63
N THR A 187 12.61 13.67 2.66
CA THR A 187 13.64 12.84 2.01
C THR A 187 13.66 13.08 0.50
N ILE A 188 12.51 13.11 -0.16
CA ILE A 188 12.39 13.28 -1.62
C ILE A 188 12.83 14.69 -2.04
N HIS A 189 12.42 15.71 -1.29
CA HIS A 189 12.71 17.11 -1.59
C HIS A 189 14.06 17.58 -1.07
N GLY A 190 14.73 16.80 -0.20
CA GLY A 190 16.01 17.15 0.41
C GLY A 190 15.91 18.37 1.33
N SER A 191 14.80 18.47 2.09
CA SER A 191 14.48 19.54 3.02
C SER A 191 14.29 18.98 4.44
N ASP A 192 14.19 19.87 5.42
CA ASP A 192 13.87 19.49 6.80
C ASP A 192 12.34 19.34 6.97
N LEU A 193 11.90 18.46 7.89
CA LEU A 193 10.49 18.14 8.11
C LEU A 193 9.62 19.39 8.39
N GLU A 194 10.14 20.33 9.17
CA GLU A 194 9.45 21.55 9.54
C GLU A 194 9.25 22.53 8.37
N GLU A 195 10.01 22.33 7.26
CA GLU A 195 9.92 23.15 6.05
C GLU A 195 9.04 22.53 4.98
N ILE A 196 8.50 21.32 5.23
CA ILE A 196 7.65 20.62 4.26
C ILE A 196 6.30 21.31 4.13
N HIS A 197 5.92 21.51 2.87
CA HIS A 197 4.58 21.86 2.46
C HIS A 197 4.00 20.69 1.66
N PHE A 198 2.95 20.10 2.17
CA PHE A 198 2.23 19.02 1.49
C PHE A 198 1.52 19.56 0.25
N HIS A 199 1.72 18.91 -0.88
CA HIS A 199 1.07 19.28 -2.13
C HIS A 199 -0.26 18.54 -2.34
N GLU A 200 -0.37 17.34 -1.81
CA GLU A 200 -1.53 16.45 -1.96
C GLU A 200 -2.06 15.98 -0.60
N VAL A 201 -1.18 15.49 0.27
CA VAL A 201 -1.56 14.89 1.57
C VAL A 201 -1.85 15.91 2.70
N GLY A 202 -1.78 17.20 2.43
CA GLY A 202 -2.15 18.29 3.37
C GLY A 202 -3.58 18.79 3.18
N ALA A 203 -4.33 18.24 2.22
CA ALA A 203 -5.72 18.59 1.96
C ALA A 203 -6.66 18.00 3.02
N ASP A 204 -7.88 18.52 3.11
CA ASP A 204 -8.85 18.15 4.16
C ASP A 204 -9.25 16.69 4.08
N ASP A 205 -9.30 16.09 2.88
CA ASP A 205 -9.56 14.66 2.65
C ASP A 205 -8.49 13.77 3.27
N ALA A 206 -7.21 14.10 3.06
CA ALA A 206 -6.11 13.32 3.65
C ALA A 206 -6.08 13.42 5.18
N ILE A 207 -6.41 14.61 5.73
CA ILE A 207 -6.52 14.77 7.19
C ILE A 207 -7.71 13.96 7.71
N ALA A 208 -8.84 13.98 7.02
CA ALA A 208 -10.01 13.19 7.34
C ALA A 208 -9.71 11.70 7.31
N ASP A 209 -9.01 11.22 6.29
CA ASP A 209 -8.63 9.81 6.15
C ASP A 209 -7.72 9.34 7.29
N VAL A 210 -6.67 10.10 7.61
CA VAL A 210 -5.70 9.72 8.64
C VAL A 210 -6.36 9.71 10.02
N VAL A 211 -7.05 10.79 10.39
CA VAL A 211 -7.68 10.90 11.71
C VAL A 211 -8.87 9.96 11.81
N GLY A 212 -9.66 9.84 10.74
CA GLY A 212 -10.78 8.90 10.67
C GLY A 212 -10.34 7.44 10.85
N ALA A 213 -9.26 7.03 10.18
CA ALA A 213 -8.70 5.68 10.35
C ALA A 213 -8.25 5.42 11.79
N ALA A 214 -7.61 6.40 12.43
CA ALA A 214 -7.19 6.29 13.83
C ALA A 214 -8.39 6.13 14.79
N LEU A 215 -9.46 6.90 14.58
CA LEU A 215 -10.69 6.80 15.36
C LEU A 215 -11.39 5.45 15.20
N LEU A 216 -11.54 4.98 13.95
CA LEU A 216 -12.20 3.71 13.67
C LEU A 216 -11.41 2.51 14.20
N LEU A 217 -10.08 2.56 14.16
CA LEU A 217 -9.23 1.49 14.73
C LEU A 217 -9.29 1.47 16.26
N GLU A 218 -9.36 2.64 16.91
CA GLU A 218 -9.55 2.73 18.37
C GLU A 218 -10.91 2.17 18.78
N ASP A 219 -11.98 2.51 18.03
CA ASP A 219 -13.34 2.01 18.27
C ASP A 219 -13.43 0.48 18.17
N LEU A 220 -12.78 -0.11 17.17
CA LEU A 220 -12.74 -1.57 16.99
C LEU A 220 -11.99 -2.30 18.12
N GLY A 221 -11.18 -1.61 18.91
CA GLY A 221 -10.45 -2.16 20.05
C GLY A 221 -9.53 -3.33 19.68
N ILE A 222 -8.80 -3.19 18.58
CA ILE A 222 -7.93 -4.24 18.03
C ILE A 222 -6.60 -4.27 18.78
N ASP A 223 -6.23 -5.45 19.31
CA ASP A 223 -4.95 -5.65 20.01
C ASP A 223 -3.75 -5.73 19.05
N ARG A 224 -3.97 -6.24 17.83
CA ARG A 224 -2.91 -6.46 16.85
C ARG A 224 -3.42 -6.29 15.42
N ILE A 225 -2.70 -5.52 14.63
CA ILE A 225 -3.00 -5.28 13.22
C ILE A 225 -1.88 -5.81 12.36
N VAL A 226 -2.23 -6.57 11.32
CA VAL A 226 -1.26 -7.12 10.36
C VAL A 226 -1.70 -6.82 8.92
N THR A 227 -0.74 -6.80 8.00
CA THR A 227 -1.03 -6.75 6.56
C THR A 227 -0.28 -7.84 5.80
N THR A 228 -0.97 -8.49 4.87
CA THR A 228 -0.31 -9.33 3.86
C THR A 228 0.42 -8.45 2.84
N PRO A 229 1.26 -8.99 1.93
CA PRO A 229 1.97 -8.15 0.97
C PRO A 229 1.04 -7.23 0.18
N VAL A 230 1.34 -5.92 0.16
CA VAL A 230 0.52 -4.86 -0.43
C VAL A 230 0.92 -4.61 -1.88
N SER A 231 -0.04 -4.40 -2.77
CA SER A 231 0.22 -4.08 -4.18
C SER A 231 0.33 -2.56 -4.37
N GLY A 232 1.43 -2.13 -4.98
CA GLY A 232 1.66 -0.71 -5.27
C GLY A 232 1.06 -0.24 -6.58
N GLY A 233 0.77 -1.18 -7.50
CA GLY A 233 0.34 -0.83 -8.85
C GLY A 233 1.46 -0.81 -9.87
N GLY A 234 1.26 -0.12 -10.99
CA GLY A 234 2.21 0.06 -12.09
C GLY A 234 1.85 1.26 -12.96
N GLY A 235 2.65 1.50 -14.00
CA GLY A 235 2.47 2.65 -14.89
C GLY A 235 3.08 3.94 -14.35
N SER A 236 2.44 5.07 -14.62
CA SER A 236 2.85 6.40 -14.17
C SER A 236 1.67 7.23 -13.69
N VAL A 237 1.95 8.20 -12.82
CA VAL A 237 1.00 9.17 -12.28
C VAL A 237 1.50 10.59 -12.52
N SER A 238 0.57 11.48 -12.90
CA SER A 238 0.85 12.91 -13.09
C SER A 238 0.60 13.63 -11.76
N MET A 239 1.64 14.21 -11.19
CA MET A 239 1.62 14.95 -9.92
C MET A 239 2.07 16.40 -10.14
N SER A 240 2.01 17.24 -9.12
CA SER A 240 2.35 18.68 -9.19
C SER A 240 3.76 18.97 -9.75
N HIS A 241 4.72 18.07 -9.58
CA HIS A 241 6.11 18.22 -10.05
C HIS A 241 6.43 17.45 -11.34
N GLY A 242 5.46 16.77 -11.96
CA GLY A 242 5.64 16.04 -13.22
C GLY A 242 5.04 14.66 -13.22
N GLU A 243 5.53 13.81 -14.15
CA GLU A 243 5.09 12.43 -14.29
C GLU A 243 6.06 11.50 -13.54
N TYR A 244 5.52 10.69 -12.63
CA TYR A 244 6.28 9.76 -11.81
C TYR A 244 5.88 8.32 -12.05
N PRO A 245 6.83 7.36 -11.94
CA PRO A 245 6.49 5.95 -11.97
C PRO A 245 5.71 5.53 -10.71
N ILE A 246 4.79 4.59 -10.88
CA ILE A 246 4.04 3.98 -9.79
C ILE A 246 4.79 2.73 -9.28
N PRO A 247 4.91 2.54 -7.94
CA PRO A 247 4.44 3.42 -6.85
C PRO A 247 5.16 4.77 -6.79
N ALA A 248 4.42 5.81 -6.38
CA ALA A 248 4.96 7.16 -6.23
C ALA A 248 6.16 7.19 -5.26
N PRO A 249 7.11 8.15 -5.39
CA PRO A 249 8.31 8.19 -4.56
C PRO A 249 8.01 8.21 -3.06
N ALA A 250 7.02 9.00 -2.61
CA ALA A 250 6.62 9.05 -1.20
C ALA A 250 6.09 7.69 -0.70
N THR A 251 5.28 7.01 -1.50
CA THR A 251 4.78 5.66 -1.19
C THR A 251 5.92 4.65 -1.00
N LEU A 252 6.95 4.71 -1.86
CA LEU A 252 8.12 3.83 -1.75
C LEU A 252 8.96 4.13 -0.53
N GLU A 253 9.17 5.40 -0.21
CA GLU A 253 9.91 5.83 0.98
C GLU A 253 9.22 5.35 2.25
N ILE A 254 7.90 5.55 2.36
CA ILE A 254 7.11 5.04 3.49
C ILE A 254 7.18 3.52 3.57
N ALA A 255 7.00 2.81 2.46
CA ALA A 255 7.06 1.35 2.41
C ALA A 255 8.42 0.79 2.84
N SER A 256 9.52 1.51 2.55
CA SER A 256 10.88 1.09 2.92
C SER A 256 11.08 0.98 4.42
N HIS A 257 10.34 1.78 5.21
CA HIS A 257 10.40 1.83 6.67
C HIS A 257 9.27 1.05 7.37
N ALA A 258 8.25 0.63 6.62
CA ALA A 258 7.04 0.02 7.20
C ALA A 258 7.20 -1.45 7.62
N GLY A 259 8.23 -2.16 7.12
CA GLY A 259 8.52 -3.55 7.50
C GLY A 259 7.61 -4.60 6.88
N TRP A 260 6.66 -4.23 6.00
CA TRP A 260 5.86 -5.17 5.22
C TRP A 260 6.33 -5.27 3.76
N GLN A 261 5.88 -6.31 3.06
CA GLN A 261 6.30 -6.55 1.68
C GLN A 261 5.45 -5.75 0.70
N LEU A 262 6.11 -4.98 -0.18
CA LEU A 262 5.51 -4.35 -1.34
C LEU A 262 5.67 -5.27 -2.56
N ARG A 263 4.65 -5.34 -3.41
CA ARG A 263 4.69 -6.01 -4.71
C ARG A 263 4.16 -5.07 -5.79
N GLY A 264 4.41 -5.38 -7.06
CA GLY A 264 3.69 -4.75 -8.17
C GLY A 264 2.19 -5.02 -8.07
N GLY A 265 1.43 -4.53 -9.01
CA GLY A 265 0.00 -4.75 -9.04
C GLY A 265 -0.44 -5.55 -10.28
N PRO A 266 -1.69 -6.00 -10.33
CA PRO A 266 -2.25 -6.64 -11.51
C PRO A 266 -2.64 -5.65 -12.62
N VAL A 267 -2.54 -4.34 -12.36
CA VAL A 267 -2.96 -3.25 -13.25
C VAL A 267 -1.97 -2.09 -13.21
N ASP A 268 -1.94 -1.31 -14.29
CA ASP A 268 -1.04 -0.17 -14.49
C ASP A 268 -1.71 1.14 -14.03
N VAL A 269 -2.12 1.17 -12.76
CA VAL A 269 -2.62 2.36 -12.05
C VAL A 269 -2.06 2.37 -10.63
N GLU A 270 -2.12 3.51 -9.95
CA GLU A 270 -1.77 3.61 -8.53
C GLU A 270 -2.79 2.84 -7.69
N LEU A 271 -2.31 1.83 -6.97
CA LEU A 271 -3.11 1.01 -6.06
C LEU A 271 -2.84 1.35 -4.59
N LEU A 272 -1.65 1.77 -4.27
CA LEU A 272 -1.25 2.17 -2.92
C LEU A 272 -0.89 3.66 -2.93
N THR A 273 -1.74 4.46 -2.28
CA THR A 273 -1.49 5.90 -2.13
C THR A 273 -0.53 6.18 -0.97
N PRO A 274 0.13 7.36 -0.93
CA PRO A 274 0.96 7.76 0.20
C PRO A 274 0.21 7.71 1.54
N THR A 275 -1.04 8.19 1.58
CA THR A 275 -1.90 8.17 2.78
C THR A 275 -2.18 6.74 3.25
N GLY A 276 -2.60 5.86 2.33
CA GLY A 276 -2.82 4.44 2.64
C GLY A 276 -1.57 3.73 3.12
N ALA A 277 -0.41 4.03 2.50
CA ALA A 277 0.88 3.49 2.92
C ALA A 277 1.28 3.95 4.33
N ALA A 278 1.04 5.22 4.67
CA ALA A 278 1.39 5.78 5.97
C ALA A 278 0.51 5.20 7.10
N ILE A 279 -0.80 5.08 6.87
CA ILE A 279 -1.73 4.46 7.83
C ILE A 279 -1.33 2.99 8.07
N LEU A 280 -1.18 2.18 7.00
CA LEU A 280 -0.74 0.79 7.14
C LEU A 280 0.66 0.70 7.75
N GLY A 281 1.57 1.60 7.40
CA GLY A 281 2.95 1.64 7.91
C GLY A 281 3.03 1.96 9.40
N HIS A 282 2.05 2.69 9.95
CA HIS A 282 1.96 2.98 11.37
C HIS A 282 1.39 1.82 12.17
N TYR A 283 0.28 1.24 11.69
CA TYR A 283 -0.50 0.28 12.46
C TYR A 283 -0.17 -1.19 12.20
N ALA A 284 0.22 -1.55 10.97
CA ALA A 284 0.22 -2.94 10.57
C ALA A 284 1.62 -3.57 10.54
N GLU A 285 1.76 -4.72 11.19
CA GLU A 285 2.92 -5.58 11.02
C GLU A 285 2.84 -6.37 9.70
N GLY A 286 3.94 -6.47 8.96
CA GLY A 286 3.98 -7.29 7.74
C GLY A 286 3.98 -8.79 8.05
N VAL A 287 3.06 -9.51 7.40
CA VAL A 287 3.02 -10.97 7.45
C VAL A 287 2.99 -11.54 6.03
N GLU A 288 3.55 -12.73 5.83
CA GLU A 288 3.54 -13.38 4.50
C GLU A 288 2.16 -13.92 4.13
N HIS A 289 1.44 -14.43 5.14
CA HIS A 289 0.14 -15.05 4.99
C HIS A 289 -0.79 -14.62 6.12
N LEU A 290 -2.10 -14.71 5.88
CA LEU A 290 -3.10 -14.50 6.91
C LEU A 290 -2.82 -15.39 8.12
N PRO A 291 -2.65 -14.84 9.33
CA PRO A 291 -2.46 -15.64 10.54
C PRO A 291 -3.65 -16.55 10.82
N SER A 292 -3.39 -17.64 11.56
CA SER A 292 -4.48 -18.52 12.01
C SER A 292 -5.34 -17.79 13.03
N MET A 293 -6.63 -17.65 12.73
CA MET A 293 -7.59 -16.97 13.58
C MET A 293 -8.99 -17.55 13.41
N THR A 294 -9.83 -17.41 14.40
CA THR A 294 -11.27 -17.57 14.23
C THR A 294 -11.78 -16.25 13.70
N VAL A 295 -12.40 -16.29 12.52
CA VAL A 295 -12.94 -15.09 11.88
C VAL A 295 -14.26 -14.73 12.54
N ASP A 296 -14.35 -13.50 13.02
CA ASP A 296 -15.56 -12.94 13.63
C ASP A 296 -16.29 -12.04 12.64
N GLU A 297 -15.55 -11.12 11.94
CA GLU A 297 -16.13 -10.18 10.98
C GLU A 297 -15.19 -10.04 9.76
N VAL A 298 -15.77 -9.61 8.62
CA VAL A 298 -15.01 -9.31 7.38
C VAL A 298 -15.54 -8.03 6.78
N GLY A 299 -14.66 -7.04 6.57
CA GLY A 299 -14.99 -5.79 5.90
C GLY A 299 -14.36 -5.69 4.52
N TYR A 300 -15.09 -5.06 3.57
CA TYR A 300 -14.64 -4.73 2.22
C TYR A 300 -14.83 -3.23 1.96
N GLY A 301 -13.75 -2.52 1.73
CA GLY A 301 -13.77 -1.12 1.30
C GLY A 301 -13.42 -1.02 -0.18
N ALA A 302 -14.28 -0.39 -0.99
CA ALA A 302 -14.08 -0.24 -2.42
C ALA A 302 -13.50 1.14 -2.74
N GLY A 303 -12.46 1.16 -3.57
CA GLY A 303 -11.92 2.40 -4.14
C GLY A 303 -12.74 2.92 -5.33
N GLY A 304 -12.47 4.17 -5.73
CA GLY A 304 -13.19 4.89 -6.80
C GLY A 304 -13.13 4.23 -8.17
N TYR A 305 -11.97 3.67 -8.57
CA TYR A 305 -11.74 3.10 -9.90
C TYR A 305 -12.49 1.80 -10.16
N ASP A 306 -13.00 1.64 -11.40
CA ASP A 306 -13.47 0.34 -11.91
C ASP A 306 -12.31 -0.34 -12.65
N LEU A 307 -11.78 -1.41 -12.06
CA LEU A 307 -10.60 -2.13 -12.54
C LEU A 307 -10.94 -3.55 -13.04
N ALA A 308 -12.16 -3.77 -13.54
CA ALA A 308 -12.56 -5.09 -14.03
C ALA A 308 -11.51 -5.70 -14.97
N PRO A 309 -11.15 -7.01 -14.85
CA PRO A 309 -11.83 -8.03 -14.03
C PRO A 309 -11.34 -8.12 -12.56
N HIS A 310 -10.56 -7.17 -12.07
CA HIS A 310 -10.03 -7.14 -10.72
C HIS A 310 -10.96 -6.31 -9.82
N PRO A 311 -11.49 -6.87 -8.70
CA PRO A 311 -12.28 -6.09 -7.77
C PRO A 311 -11.37 -5.09 -7.03
N ASN A 312 -11.61 -3.80 -7.23
CA ASN A 312 -10.86 -2.75 -6.53
C ASN A 312 -11.36 -2.62 -5.09
N VAL A 313 -10.92 -3.53 -4.23
CA VAL A 313 -11.30 -3.58 -2.81
C VAL A 313 -10.09 -3.86 -1.91
N LEU A 314 -10.06 -3.18 -0.78
CA LEU A 314 -9.28 -3.59 0.39
C LEU A 314 -10.18 -4.48 1.25
N ARG A 315 -9.64 -5.57 1.79
CA ARG A 315 -10.35 -6.44 2.71
C ARG A 315 -9.68 -6.42 4.08
N ALA A 316 -10.47 -6.28 5.13
CA ALA A 316 -10.06 -6.57 6.50
C ALA A 316 -10.76 -7.83 7.00
N THR A 317 -10.03 -8.65 7.73
CA THR A 317 -10.56 -9.79 8.47
C THR A 317 -10.32 -9.53 9.94
N VAL A 318 -11.38 -9.38 10.71
CA VAL A 318 -11.35 -9.23 12.16
C VAL A 318 -11.65 -10.56 12.80
N GLY A 319 -10.94 -10.89 13.85
CA GLY A 319 -11.19 -12.14 14.54
C GLY A 319 -10.23 -12.35 15.71
N THR A 320 -10.43 -13.48 16.35
CA THR A 320 -9.66 -13.87 17.50
C THR A 320 -8.49 -14.75 17.07
N ALA A 321 -7.25 -14.26 17.28
CA ALA A 321 -6.08 -15.10 17.09
C ALA A 321 -6.11 -16.24 18.10
N SER A 322 -6.03 -17.47 17.60
CA SER A 322 -5.88 -18.62 18.49
C SER A 322 -4.55 -18.46 19.20
N GLY A 323 -4.59 -18.15 20.49
CA GLY A 323 -3.43 -18.16 21.35
C GLY A 323 -2.82 -19.55 21.32
N GLY A 324 -1.63 -19.69 20.78
CA GLY A 324 -0.96 -20.98 20.62
C GLY A 324 0.37 -20.83 19.91
N LEU A 325 1.09 -21.92 19.79
CA LEU A 325 2.29 -21.96 18.96
C LEU A 325 1.89 -21.66 17.50
N HIS A 326 2.39 -20.59 16.93
CA HIS A 326 2.23 -20.32 15.50
C HIS A 326 3.35 -21.00 14.70
N ARG A 327 3.01 -21.42 13.50
CA ARG A 327 3.93 -22.09 12.59
C ARG A 327 4.66 -21.04 11.74
N GLU A 328 5.98 -21.11 11.76
CA GLU A 328 6.84 -20.27 10.91
C GLU A 328 7.64 -21.14 9.95
N ASP A 329 7.79 -20.69 8.72
CA ASP A 329 8.68 -21.30 7.75
C ASP A 329 10.12 -20.86 8.00
N ILE A 330 11.01 -21.83 8.08
CA ILE A 330 12.45 -21.62 8.25
C ILE A 330 13.23 -22.42 7.22
N ALA A 331 14.43 -21.93 6.86
CA ALA A 331 15.44 -22.71 6.15
C ALA A 331 16.51 -23.14 7.16
N VAL A 332 17.03 -24.35 6.98
CA VAL A 332 18.10 -24.91 7.78
C VAL A 332 19.29 -25.19 6.88
N LEU A 333 20.42 -24.53 7.19
CA LEU A 333 21.70 -24.72 6.52
C LEU A 333 22.65 -25.46 7.44
N GLU A 334 23.39 -26.42 6.92
CA GLU A 334 24.36 -27.18 7.68
C GLU A 334 25.68 -27.36 6.90
N THR A 335 26.79 -27.24 7.61
CA THR A 335 28.09 -27.60 7.08
C THR A 335 28.98 -28.26 8.13
N ASN A 336 29.91 -29.11 7.70
CA ASN A 336 30.91 -29.69 8.55
C ASN A 336 32.29 -29.10 8.21
N VAL A 337 33.00 -28.61 9.20
CA VAL A 337 34.34 -28.01 9.04
C VAL A 337 35.33 -28.71 10.03
N ASP A 338 36.53 -29.04 9.55
CA ASP A 338 37.62 -29.66 10.35
C ASP A 338 38.90 -28.81 10.35
N ASP A 339 38.85 -27.63 9.73
CA ASP A 339 40.00 -26.73 9.54
C ASP A 339 39.69 -25.25 9.92
N ALA A 340 38.51 -24.96 10.44
CA ALA A 340 38.18 -23.62 10.94
C ALA A 340 38.91 -23.35 12.29
N THR A 341 39.51 -22.15 12.39
CA THR A 341 40.20 -21.74 13.61
C THR A 341 39.21 -21.37 14.72
N PRO A 342 39.61 -21.44 16.03
CA PRO A 342 38.73 -21.00 17.12
C PRO A 342 38.27 -19.55 17.01
N GLU A 343 39.08 -18.67 16.42
CA GLU A 343 38.75 -17.27 16.19
C GLU A 343 37.60 -17.12 15.16
N VAL A 344 37.63 -17.88 14.05
CA VAL A 344 36.55 -17.93 13.07
C VAL A 344 35.27 -18.45 13.72
N LEU A 345 35.35 -19.55 14.43
CA LEU A 345 34.19 -20.11 15.14
C LEU A 345 33.62 -19.15 16.21
N GLY A 346 34.49 -18.38 16.87
CA GLY A 346 34.10 -17.41 17.90
C GLY A 346 33.35 -16.20 17.32
N GLY A 347 33.72 -15.72 16.14
CA GLY A 347 33.05 -14.60 15.45
C GLY A 347 31.85 -15.00 14.58
N LEU A 348 31.73 -16.30 14.28
CA LEU A 348 30.78 -16.78 13.28
C LEU A 348 29.32 -16.47 13.60
N GLN A 349 28.94 -16.51 14.87
CA GLN A 349 27.57 -16.24 15.30
C GLN A 349 27.17 -14.78 15.01
N GLU A 350 28.05 -13.83 15.28
CA GLU A 350 27.82 -12.41 15.04
C GLU A 350 27.71 -12.13 13.52
N THR A 351 28.69 -12.64 12.75
CA THR A 351 28.72 -12.48 11.29
C THR A 351 27.46 -13.05 10.63
N LEU A 352 27.06 -14.27 10.98
CA LEU A 352 25.89 -14.89 10.38
C LEU A 352 24.56 -14.24 10.83
N THR A 353 24.51 -13.74 12.06
CA THR A 353 23.34 -12.96 12.53
C THR A 353 23.21 -11.66 11.75
N GLY A 354 24.32 -10.96 11.47
CA GLY A 354 24.35 -9.79 10.61
C GLY A 354 23.95 -10.10 9.15
N ALA A 355 24.16 -11.34 8.70
CA ALA A 355 23.73 -11.81 7.38
C ALA A 355 22.26 -12.33 7.35
N GLY A 356 21.51 -12.25 8.47
CA GLY A 356 20.11 -12.66 8.55
C GLY A 356 19.85 -14.03 9.19
N ALA A 357 20.88 -14.66 9.79
CA ALA A 357 20.65 -15.87 10.59
C ALA A 357 19.85 -15.54 11.85
N ARG A 358 18.89 -16.40 12.16
CA ARG A 358 18.08 -16.31 13.38
C ARG A 358 18.63 -17.11 14.56
N ASP A 359 19.40 -18.16 14.24
CA ASP A 359 20.09 -19.00 15.22
C ASP A 359 21.29 -19.68 14.58
N VAL A 360 22.37 -19.80 15.33
CA VAL A 360 23.60 -20.46 14.89
C VAL A 360 24.07 -21.39 16.01
N SER A 361 24.12 -22.67 15.69
CA SER A 361 24.61 -23.70 16.61
C SER A 361 25.90 -24.31 16.08
N ILE A 362 26.93 -24.40 16.94
CA ILE A 362 28.21 -25.01 16.59
C ILE A 362 28.38 -26.26 17.48
N VAL A 363 28.33 -27.43 16.87
CA VAL A 363 28.35 -28.72 17.55
C VAL A 363 29.67 -29.44 17.26
N PRO A 364 30.48 -29.82 18.27
CA PRO A 364 31.69 -30.60 18.06
C PRO A 364 31.35 -32.00 17.55
N VAL A 365 32.04 -32.44 16.54
CA VAL A 365 31.81 -33.74 15.89
C VAL A 365 33.15 -34.45 15.59
N THR A 366 33.10 -35.77 15.43
CA THR A 366 34.22 -36.50 14.85
C THR A 366 33.96 -36.76 13.39
N MET A 367 34.84 -36.28 12.52
CA MET A 367 34.75 -36.40 11.10
C MET A 367 35.55 -37.60 10.52
N LYS A 368 35.55 -37.79 9.22
CA LYS A 368 36.34 -38.81 8.52
C LYS A 368 37.79 -38.83 8.96
N LYS A 369 38.39 -40.01 9.02
CA LYS A 369 39.77 -40.24 9.53
C LYS A 369 39.96 -39.84 11.00
N SER A 370 38.89 -39.90 11.79
CA SER A 370 38.90 -39.58 13.24
C SER A 370 39.37 -38.15 13.56
N ARG A 371 39.16 -37.20 12.65
CA ARG A 371 39.51 -35.81 12.92
C ARG A 371 38.42 -35.13 13.74
N PRO A 372 38.80 -34.31 14.74
CA PRO A 372 37.87 -33.44 15.38
C PRO A 372 37.40 -32.36 14.38
N GLY A 373 36.15 -31.96 14.45
CA GLY A 373 35.58 -30.90 13.62
C GLY A 373 34.30 -30.37 14.26
N HIS A 374 33.60 -29.52 13.50
CA HIS A 374 32.38 -28.90 13.96
C HIS A 374 31.28 -29.05 12.90
N LEU A 375 30.08 -29.38 13.33
CA LEU A 375 28.85 -29.20 12.57
C LEU A 375 28.31 -27.81 12.87
N ILE A 376 28.24 -26.96 11.91
CA ILE A 376 27.60 -25.66 11.99
C ILE A 376 26.21 -25.80 11.43
N LYS A 377 25.20 -25.47 12.24
CA LYS A 377 23.80 -25.47 11.88
C LYS A 377 23.24 -24.07 12.02
N VAL A 378 22.65 -23.55 10.95
CA VAL A 378 22.12 -22.19 10.88
C VAL A 378 20.66 -22.24 10.53
N ILE A 379 19.85 -21.45 11.25
CA ILE A 379 18.42 -21.26 10.99
C ILE A 379 18.26 -19.83 10.49
N CYS A 380 17.57 -19.65 9.36
CA CYS A 380 17.23 -18.35 8.79
C CYS A 380 15.84 -18.37 8.17
N ARG A 381 15.35 -17.19 7.71
CA ARG A 381 14.15 -17.17 6.87
C ARG A 381 14.46 -17.78 5.51
N PRO A 382 13.48 -18.37 4.81
CA PRO A 382 13.66 -18.85 3.44
C PRO A 382 14.20 -17.78 2.48
N ALA A 383 13.78 -16.52 2.66
CA ALA A 383 14.24 -15.38 1.86
C ALA A 383 15.73 -15.06 2.05
N ASP A 384 16.27 -15.21 3.27
CA ASP A 384 17.65 -14.86 3.63
C ASP A 384 18.64 -16.01 3.34
N ARG A 385 18.14 -17.18 2.95
CA ARG A 385 18.89 -18.43 2.80
C ARG A 385 20.15 -18.30 1.97
N GLN A 386 20.06 -17.63 0.83
CA GLN A 386 21.19 -17.50 -0.11
C GLN A 386 22.29 -16.59 0.45
N GLN A 387 21.90 -15.48 1.08
CA GLN A 387 22.83 -14.54 1.72
C GLN A 387 23.56 -15.17 2.90
N VAL A 388 22.81 -15.87 3.76
CA VAL A 388 23.38 -16.57 4.93
C VAL A 388 24.30 -17.71 4.48
N ALA A 389 23.93 -18.49 3.46
CA ALA A 389 24.79 -19.53 2.90
C ALA A 389 26.11 -18.95 2.36
N ARG A 390 26.04 -17.81 1.68
CA ARG A 390 27.24 -17.13 1.18
C ARG A 390 28.17 -16.69 2.32
N ALA A 391 27.62 -16.02 3.33
CA ALA A 391 28.40 -15.59 4.50
C ALA A 391 29.04 -16.80 5.23
N LEU A 392 28.28 -17.88 5.39
CA LEU A 392 28.80 -19.13 6.00
C LEU A 392 29.97 -19.72 5.19
N ALA A 393 29.90 -19.72 3.87
CA ALA A 393 30.97 -20.20 3.00
C ALA A 393 32.20 -19.29 3.06
N GLU A 394 32.03 -17.98 3.02
CA GLU A 394 33.11 -16.98 3.05
C GLU A 394 33.88 -17.03 4.37
N GLU A 395 33.16 -17.13 5.51
CA GLU A 395 33.80 -17.16 6.84
C GLU A 395 34.50 -18.48 7.15
N THR A 396 33.91 -19.60 6.75
CA THR A 396 34.46 -20.92 7.15
C THR A 396 35.35 -21.55 6.10
N GLY A 397 35.35 -21.04 4.86
CA GLY A 397 36.03 -21.65 3.74
C GLY A 397 35.43 -22.99 3.31
N THR A 398 34.24 -23.37 3.79
CA THR A 398 33.61 -24.64 3.47
C THR A 398 33.30 -24.74 1.98
N LEU A 399 33.54 -25.94 1.40
CA LEU A 399 33.25 -26.19 -0.02
C LEU A 399 31.83 -26.70 -0.28
N GLY A 400 31.07 -26.94 0.81
CA GLY A 400 29.71 -27.47 0.64
C GLY A 400 28.83 -27.19 1.85
N ILE A 401 27.69 -26.58 1.58
CA ILE A 401 26.63 -26.32 2.55
C ILE A 401 25.43 -27.18 2.17
N ARG A 402 24.93 -27.94 3.10
CA ARG A 402 23.68 -28.68 2.94
C ARG A 402 22.54 -27.74 3.22
N ASP A 403 21.64 -27.63 2.27
CA ASP A 403 20.35 -26.96 2.43
C ASP A 403 19.30 -28.04 2.68
N ALA A 404 18.76 -28.10 3.89
CA ALA A 404 17.72 -29.05 4.27
C ALA A 404 16.33 -28.64 3.70
N GLY A 405 16.29 -27.53 2.94
CA GLY A 405 15.06 -27.00 2.40
C GLY A 405 14.28 -26.16 3.42
N VAL A 406 13.06 -25.81 3.03
CA VAL A 406 12.14 -25.11 3.93
C VAL A 406 11.49 -26.13 4.86
N THR A 407 11.56 -25.86 6.16
CA THR A 407 10.90 -26.62 7.21
C THR A 407 10.14 -25.66 8.11
N HIS A 408 9.51 -26.17 9.13
CA HIS A 408 8.66 -25.37 9.99
C HIS A 408 9.14 -25.44 11.44
N ARG A 409 8.96 -24.35 12.17
CA ARG A 409 9.05 -24.35 13.63
C ARG A 409 7.77 -23.80 14.23
N TRP A 410 7.46 -24.25 15.42
CA TRP A 410 6.38 -23.73 16.23
C TRP A 410 6.94 -22.70 17.20
N ILE A 411 6.35 -21.52 17.24
CA ILE A 411 6.82 -20.38 18.04
C ILE A 411 5.68 -19.98 18.96
N ALA A 412 6.00 -19.83 20.25
CA ALA A 412 5.07 -19.21 21.19
C ALA A 412 4.99 -17.70 20.93
N ASN A 413 3.81 -17.14 21.15
CA ASN A 413 3.64 -15.69 21.13
C ASN A 413 4.56 -15.05 22.17
N ARG A 414 5.20 -13.94 21.80
CA ARG A 414 6.12 -13.23 22.68
C ARG A 414 5.97 -11.73 22.52
N SER A 415 5.96 -11.05 23.66
CA SER A 415 6.05 -9.59 23.75
C SER A 415 7.31 -9.19 24.50
N PHE A 416 7.67 -7.93 24.37
CA PHE A 416 8.74 -7.33 25.14
C PHE A 416 8.14 -6.17 25.93
N GLU A 417 8.36 -6.15 27.25
CA GLU A 417 7.93 -5.06 28.11
C GLU A 417 9.16 -4.46 28.78
N THR A 418 9.22 -3.14 28.83
CA THR A 418 10.25 -2.44 29.59
C THR A 418 9.71 -2.19 31.00
N VAL A 419 10.34 -2.81 31.99
CA VAL A 419 9.99 -2.69 33.40
C VAL A 419 11.04 -1.85 34.09
N ALA A 420 10.60 -0.82 34.84
CA ALA A 420 11.48 -0.05 35.69
C ALA A 420 11.73 -0.86 37.00
N LEU A 421 12.98 -1.14 37.27
CA LEU A 421 13.42 -1.80 38.51
C LEU A 421 14.30 -0.85 39.34
N GLU A 422 13.99 -0.69 40.62
CA GLU A 422 14.83 0.06 41.51
C GLU A 422 15.75 -0.91 42.30
N TYR A 423 17.06 -0.73 42.16
CA TYR A 423 18.04 -1.49 42.89
C TYR A 423 19.04 -0.53 43.60
N ASP A 424 19.14 -0.65 44.90
CA ASP A 424 19.99 0.22 45.73
C ASP A 424 19.80 1.73 45.49
N GLY A 425 18.52 2.15 45.35
CA GLY A 425 18.14 3.54 45.08
C GLY A 425 18.45 4.05 43.68
N THR A 426 18.86 3.17 42.76
CA THR A 426 19.14 3.50 41.36
C THR A 426 18.07 2.86 40.47
N PRO A 427 17.37 3.65 39.60
CA PRO A 427 16.42 3.09 38.67
C PRO A 427 17.16 2.43 37.47
N TYR A 428 16.70 1.26 37.10
CA TYR A 428 17.13 0.54 35.89
C TYR A 428 15.92 0.23 35.01
N GLU A 429 16.06 0.42 33.73
CA GLU A 429 15.10 -0.08 32.76
C GLU A 429 15.54 -1.45 32.24
N ILE A 430 14.70 -2.45 32.39
CA ILE A 430 14.98 -3.83 31.99
C ILE A 430 13.92 -4.26 30.98
N THR A 431 14.36 -4.65 29.79
CA THR A 431 13.46 -5.27 28.81
C THR A 431 13.24 -6.73 29.17
N VAL A 432 12.00 -7.07 29.50
CA VAL A 432 11.55 -8.42 29.81
C VAL A 432 10.89 -9.03 28.60
N LYS A 433 11.35 -10.20 28.19
CA LYS A 433 10.71 -11.00 27.16
C LYS A 433 9.65 -11.89 27.80
N ILE A 434 8.39 -11.67 27.41
CA ILE A 434 7.26 -12.45 27.90
C ILE A 434 6.85 -13.43 26.80
N ALA A 435 6.81 -14.71 27.11
CA ALA A 435 6.21 -15.72 26.24
C ALA A 435 4.84 -16.09 26.82
N THR A 436 3.78 -15.90 26.04
CA THR A 436 2.43 -16.32 26.42
C THR A 436 2.13 -17.64 25.76
N ASP A 437 1.81 -18.64 26.56
CA ASP A 437 1.21 -19.89 26.13
C ASP A 437 -0.30 -19.74 26.12
N ALA A 438 -0.95 -20.45 25.23
CA ALA A 438 -2.37 -20.24 24.93
C ALA A 438 -3.29 -21.02 25.86
N ASP A 439 -3.19 -20.86 27.13
CA ASP A 439 -4.19 -21.36 28.09
C ASP A 439 -4.91 -20.21 28.81
#